data_ab3eaecc8450c35ebbc24a2d6a01ab38
#
_entry.id   ab3eaecc8450c35ebbc24a2d6a01ab38
#
_cell.length_a   1.000
_cell.length_b   1.000
_cell.length_c   1.000
_cell.angle_alpha   90.00
_cell.angle_beta   90.00
_cell.angle_gamma   90.00
#
_symmetry.space_group_name_H-M   'P 1'
#
loop_
_entity.id
_entity.type
_entity.pdbx_description
1 polymer ?
#
loop_
_entity_poly.entity_id
_entity_poly.type
_entity_poly.pdbx_seq_one_letter_code
_entity_poly.pdbx_strand_id
1 'polypeptide(L)'
;MKPFLTLAPLALLAACNSQPAPEPAPDDNSADALPVPPVEPKRSPSAAETATPDPNILRLEGLGDLRIGQPVPAGSSWELRGAQASDTCLVLSSPDYPGAYAIVEGDKVRRISVGQRSQVKLIEGIGVGATEAEVKQYFPFPETPHKYVDAPGKYLTAPNAGSGNSALRFEIGSDGTVSQIHVGTMPVLGYVEACS
;
A
#
# COMPACT_ATOMS: atom_id res chain seq x y z
N MET A 1 53.19 12.01 -20.50
CA MET A 1 54.15 11.10 -19.83
C MET A 1 53.42 10.23 -18.86
N LYS A 2 53.42 8.94 -19.14
CA LYS A 2 52.89 7.87 -18.25
C LYS A 2 53.85 7.66 -17.08
N PRO A 3 53.42 7.02 -15.95
CA PRO A 3 53.53 5.57 -15.95
C PRO A 3 52.35 4.80 -15.35
N PHE A 4 52.26 3.58 -15.84
CA PHE A 4 51.45 2.45 -15.38
C PHE A 4 51.90 1.95 -13.99
N LEU A 5 50.94 1.52 -13.18
CA LEU A 5 51.22 0.60 -12.05
C LEU A 5 50.22 -0.51 -12.06
N THR A 6 50.71 -1.68 -12.40
CA THR A 6 50.09 -3.00 -12.30
C THR A 6 50.15 -3.52 -10.87
N LEU A 7 49.03 -4.06 -10.33
CA LEU A 7 49.11 -4.94 -9.16
C LEU A 7 48.22 -6.19 -9.39
N ALA A 8 48.83 -7.34 -9.08
CA ALA A 8 48.42 -8.70 -9.31
C ALA A 8 47.33 -9.20 -8.33
N PRO A 9 46.63 -10.31 -8.65
CA PRO A 9 45.57 -10.88 -7.81
C PRO A 9 46.12 -11.83 -6.75
N LEU A 10 45.58 -11.77 -5.55
CA LEU A 10 45.82 -12.74 -4.48
C LEU A 10 44.61 -13.66 -4.35
N ALA A 11 44.80 -14.93 -4.72
CA ALA A 11 43.86 -16.01 -4.53
C ALA A 11 43.93 -16.53 -3.08
N LEU A 12 42.83 -16.53 -2.36
CA LEU A 12 42.68 -17.26 -1.10
C LEU A 12 41.77 -18.45 -1.29
N LEU A 13 42.34 -19.64 -1.14
CA LEU A 13 41.66 -20.92 -1.02
C LEU A 13 41.04 -21.04 0.38
N ALA A 14 39.75 -21.21 0.47
CA ALA A 14 39.06 -21.59 1.72
C ALA A 14 38.76 -23.09 1.71
N ALA A 15 39.31 -23.82 2.66
CA ALA A 15 39.15 -25.25 2.86
C ALA A 15 37.76 -25.58 3.44
N CYS A 16 37.07 -26.56 2.84
CA CYS A 16 35.90 -27.22 3.40
C CYS A 16 36.29 -28.07 4.60
N ASN A 17 35.71 -27.81 5.76
CA ASN A 17 35.79 -28.67 6.94
C ASN A 17 34.45 -29.42 7.07
N SER A 18 34.42 -30.69 6.67
CA SER A 18 33.28 -31.59 6.86
C SER A 18 33.37 -32.25 8.23
N GLN A 19 32.40 -31.95 9.07
CA GLN A 19 32.27 -32.58 10.39
C GLN A 19 31.28 -33.73 10.29
N PRO A 20 31.62 -34.96 10.74
CA PRO A 20 30.71 -36.10 10.72
C PRO A 20 29.64 -35.99 11.82
N ALA A 21 28.43 -36.42 11.47
CA ALA A 21 27.27 -36.49 12.36
C ALA A 21 27.46 -37.58 13.45
N PRO A 22 26.95 -37.37 14.66
CA PRO A 22 26.97 -38.40 15.72
C PRO A 22 25.88 -39.45 15.45
N GLU A 23 26.26 -40.71 15.70
CA GLU A 23 25.43 -41.92 15.66
C GLU A 23 24.37 -41.89 16.79
N PRO A 24 23.14 -42.37 16.57
CA PRO A 24 22.13 -42.49 17.62
C PRO A 24 22.38 -43.71 18.50
N ALA A 25 22.34 -43.50 19.80
CA ALA A 25 22.35 -44.54 20.81
C ALA A 25 21.00 -45.28 20.90
N PRO A 26 20.95 -46.57 21.27
CA PRO A 26 19.71 -47.31 21.41
C PRO A 26 18.98 -46.95 22.71
N ASP A 27 17.74 -46.48 22.59
CA ASP A 27 16.85 -46.29 23.72
C ASP A 27 16.11 -47.60 24.04
N ASP A 28 16.51 -48.20 25.14
CA ASP A 28 15.72 -49.19 25.87
C ASP A 28 14.98 -48.46 26.99
N ASN A 29 13.67 -48.27 26.85
CA ASN A 29 12.83 -48.05 28.00
C ASN A 29 11.37 -48.41 27.74
N SER A 30 11.08 -49.67 28.01
CA SER A 30 9.69 -50.10 28.31
C SER A 30 9.34 -49.60 29.69
N ALA A 31 8.30 -48.79 29.82
CA ALA A 31 7.31 -48.93 30.88
C ALA A 31 6.37 -47.75 30.97
N ASP A 32 5.10 -48.12 31.15
CA ASP A 32 4.05 -47.38 31.83
C ASP A 32 3.17 -46.46 30.95
N ALA A 33 2.17 -47.13 30.39
CA ALA A 33 1.00 -46.47 29.78
C ALA A 33 0.09 -45.91 30.87
N LEU A 34 0.14 -44.60 31.08
CA LEU A 34 -0.91 -43.86 31.76
C LEU A 34 -2.09 -43.60 30.81
N PRO A 35 -3.32 -43.67 31.26
CA PRO A 35 -4.49 -43.48 30.40
C PRO A 35 -4.53 -42.01 29.88
N VAL A 36 -4.44 -41.87 28.56
CA VAL A 36 -4.62 -40.59 27.88
C VAL A 36 -6.10 -40.18 28.02
N PRO A 37 -6.41 -38.97 28.56
CA PRO A 37 -7.80 -38.49 28.58
C PRO A 37 -8.26 -38.28 27.13
N PRO A 38 -9.63 -38.42 26.87
CA PRO A 38 -10.15 -38.22 25.52
C PRO A 38 -9.79 -36.85 25.00
N VAL A 39 -9.07 -36.80 23.87
CA VAL A 39 -8.84 -35.57 23.14
C VAL A 39 -10.15 -35.09 22.56
N GLU A 40 -10.74 -34.06 23.17
CA GLU A 40 -11.84 -33.33 22.55
C GLU A 40 -11.42 -32.89 21.14
N PRO A 41 -12.30 -33.09 20.14
CA PRO A 41 -12.00 -32.62 18.79
C PRO A 41 -11.83 -31.11 18.84
N LYS A 42 -10.57 -30.66 18.64
CA LYS A 42 -10.23 -29.26 18.46
C LYS A 42 -11.15 -28.68 17.42
N ARG A 43 -12.11 -27.84 17.84
CA ARG A 43 -12.98 -27.11 16.94
C ARG A 43 -12.11 -26.48 15.88
N SER A 44 -12.32 -26.88 14.63
CA SER A 44 -11.79 -26.14 13.47
C SER A 44 -12.13 -24.68 13.65
N PRO A 45 -11.22 -23.75 13.35
CA PRO A 45 -11.56 -22.34 13.37
C PRO A 45 -12.78 -22.16 12.46
N SER A 46 -13.86 -21.70 13.06
CA SER A 46 -15.08 -21.30 12.35
C SER A 46 -14.65 -20.44 11.19
N ALA A 47 -15.09 -20.75 9.98
CA ALA A 47 -14.90 -19.90 8.82
C ALA A 47 -15.16 -18.47 9.26
N ALA A 48 -14.14 -17.62 9.15
CA ALA A 48 -14.29 -16.19 9.42
C ALA A 48 -15.50 -15.75 8.58
N GLU A 49 -16.55 -15.30 9.23
CA GLU A 49 -17.66 -14.62 8.57
C GLU A 49 -17.03 -13.59 7.66
N THR A 50 -17.23 -13.75 6.37
CA THR A 50 -16.77 -12.80 5.35
C THR A 50 -17.65 -11.57 5.53
N ALA A 51 -17.31 -10.75 6.50
CA ALA A 51 -17.94 -9.44 6.66
C ALA A 51 -17.78 -8.72 5.33
N THR A 52 -18.88 -8.30 4.72
CA THR A 52 -18.86 -7.49 3.50
C THR A 52 -17.94 -6.30 3.79
N PRO A 53 -16.88 -6.08 3.00
CA PRO A 53 -15.96 -4.98 3.24
C PRO A 53 -16.74 -3.66 3.28
N ASP A 54 -16.50 -2.82 4.29
CA ASP A 54 -17.09 -1.48 4.35
C ASP A 54 -16.74 -0.72 3.06
N PRO A 55 -17.73 -0.30 2.27
CA PRO A 55 -17.49 0.38 1.01
C PRO A 55 -16.82 1.74 1.17
N ASN A 56 -16.88 2.35 2.36
CA ASN A 56 -16.27 3.63 2.67
C ASN A 56 -14.82 3.53 3.16
N ILE A 57 -14.21 2.37 3.07
CA ILE A 57 -12.79 2.19 3.38
C ILE A 57 -11.97 2.23 2.11
N LEU A 58 -11.09 3.24 2.00
CA LEU A 58 -10.06 3.32 0.97
C LEU A 58 -8.93 2.33 1.31
N ARG A 59 -8.62 1.46 0.37
CA ARG A 59 -7.56 0.44 0.47
C ARG A 59 -6.53 0.65 -0.63
N LEU A 60 -5.36 0.05 -0.49
CA LEU A 60 -4.35 0.07 -1.55
C LEU A 60 -4.85 -0.57 -2.85
N GLU A 61 -5.77 -1.51 -2.75
CA GLU A 61 -6.41 -2.16 -3.90
C GLU A 61 -7.47 -1.31 -4.57
N GLY A 62 -8.08 -0.34 -3.86
CA GLY A 62 -9.14 0.50 -4.42
C GLY A 62 -10.18 1.01 -3.44
N LEU A 63 -11.33 1.43 -3.97
CA LEU A 63 -12.48 1.95 -3.22
C LEU A 63 -13.78 1.38 -3.83
N GLY A 64 -14.63 0.83 -3.00
CA GLY A 64 -15.88 0.21 -3.46
C GLY A 64 -15.60 -0.89 -4.47
N ASP A 65 -16.10 -0.72 -5.68
CA ASP A 65 -15.89 -1.63 -6.81
C ASP A 65 -14.66 -1.29 -7.68
N LEU A 66 -14.13 -0.06 -7.59
CA LEU A 66 -12.91 0.31 -8.31
C LEU A 66 -11.69 -0.43 -7.75
N ARG A 67 -10.84 -0.91 -8.67
CA ARG A 67 -9.56 -1.54 -8.34
C ARG A 67 -8.43 -0.85 -9.10
N ILE A 68 -7.36 -0.49 -8.38
CA ILE A 68 -6.14 0.06 -8.99
C ILE A 68 -5.57 -0.96 -9.98
N GLY A 69 -5.20 -0.49 -11.16
CA GLY A 69 -4.64 -1.31 -12.25
C GLY A 69 -5.68 -2.07 -13.08
N GLN A 70 -6.97 -1.99 -12.75
CA GLN A 70 -8.05 -2.64 -13.49
C GLN A 70 -8.88 -1.61 -14.26
N PRO A 71 -9.59 -2.02 -15.32
CA PRO A 71 -10.62 -1.19 -15.95
C PRO A 71 -11.73 -0.80 -14.96
N VAL A 72 -12.42 0.29 -15.24
CA VAL A 72 -13.64 0.66 -14.51
C VAL A 72 -14.70 -0.41 -14.78
N PRO A 73 -15.34 -0.99 -13.74
CA PRO A 73 -16.36 -2.02 -13.95
C PRO A 73 -17.56 -1.49 -14.73
N ALA A 74 -18.05 -2.30 -15.65
CA ALA A 74 -19.29 -1.98 -16.37
C ALA A 74 -20.47 -1.87 -15.39
N GLY A 75 -21.26 -0.80 -15.52
CA GLY A 75 -22.42 -0.55 -14.64
C GLY A 75 -22.05 -0.01 -13.25
N SER A 76 -20.78 0.36 -13.01
CA SER A 76 -20.41 1.11 -11.82
C SER A 76 -21.02 2.51 -11.82
N SER A 77 -21.08 3.14 -10.63
CA SER A 77 -21.56 4.53 -10.49
C SER A 77 -20.50 5.59 -10.86
N TRP A 78 -19.33 5.17 -11.36
CA TRP A 78 -18.24 6.07 -11.70
C TRP A 78 -18.39 6.58 -13.14
N GLU A 79 -18.59 7.89 -13.28
CA GLU A 79 -18.82 8.56 -14.54
C GLU A 79 -17.82 9.68 -14.77
N LEU A 80 -17.68 10.14 -16.03
CA LEU A 80 -16.79 11.24 -16.39
C LEU A 80 -17.14 12.51 -15.60
N ARG A 81 -16.13 13.09 -14.98
CA ARG A 81 -16.25 14.30 -14.19
C ARG A 81 -15.95 15.54 -15.04
N GLY A 82 -17.00 16.23 -15.47
CA GLY A 82 -16.87 17.48 -16.21
C GLY A 82 -16.10 17.34 -17.54
N ALA A 83 -15.51 18.43 -18.01
CA ALA A 83 -14.67 18.42 -19.21
C ALA A 83 -13.37 17.67 -18.92
N GLN A 84 -13.00 16.78 -19.84
CA GLN A 84 -11.76 16.00 -19.74
C GLN A 84 -10.58 16.76 -20.34
N ALA A 85 -9.41 16.63 -19.72
CA ALA A 85 -8.18 17.29 -20.20
C ALA A 85 -7.63 16.60 -21.46
N SER A 86 -7.86 15.29 -21.61
CA SER A 86 -7.44 14.50 -22.78
C SER A 86 -8.29 13.24 -22.92
N ASP A 87 -8.19 12.59 -24.08
CA ASP A 87 -8.85 11.31 -24.34
C ASP A 87 -8.12 10.12 -23.70
N THR A 88 -6.89 10.32 -23.26
CA THR A 88 -6.02 9.26 -22.70
C THR A 88 -5.91 9.29 -21.18
N CYS A 89 -6.28 10.41 -20.56
CA CYS A 89 -6.35 10.55 -19.12
C CYS A 89 -7.71 11.11 -18.72
N LEU A 90 -8.51 10.29 -18.06
CA LEU A 90 -9.89 10.60 -17.70
C LEU A 90 -10.04 10.77 -16.21
N VAL A 91 -10.86 11.72 -15.80
CA VAL A 91 -11.24 11.93 -14.40
C VAL A 91 -12.69 11.50 -14.21
N LEU A 92 -12.92 10.59 -13.30
CA LEU A 92 -14.23 10.08 -12.94
C LEU A 92 -14.62 10.48 -11.52
N SER A 93 -15.92 10.59 -11.29
CA SER A 93 -16.50 10.76 -9.95
C SER A 93 -17.73 9.87 -9.81
N SER A 94 -18.15 9.62 -8.57
CA SER A 94 -19.33 8.82 -8.28
C SER A 94 -20.21 9.54 -7.27
N PRO A 95 -21.54 9.53 -7.43
CA PRO A 95 -22.47 10.02 -6.43
C PRO A 95 -22.41 9.22 -5.11
N ASP A 96 -22.02 7.94 -5.17
CA ASP A 96 -21.90 7.07 -4.00
C ASP A 96 -20.71 7.45 -3.11
N TYR A 97 -19.73 8.17 -3.67
CA TYR A 97 -18.51 8.60 -2.98
C TYR A 97 -18.28 10.11 -3.11
N PRO A 98 -19.12 10.96 -2.46
CA PRO A 98 -18.95 12.40 -2.53
C PRO A 98 -17.55 12.84 -2.09
N GLY A 99 -16.92 13.73 -2.87
CA GLY A 99 -15.57 14.20 -2.59
C GLY A 99 -14.44 13.27 -3.03
N ALA A 100 -14.77 12.09 -3.57
CA ALA A 100 -13.78 11.22 -4.21
C ALA A 100 -13.78 11.39 -5.74
N TYR A 101 -12.61 11.11 -6.35
CA TYR A 101 -12.46 11.00 -7.80
C TYR A 101 -11.40 9.97 -8.16
N ALA A 102 -11.50 9.43 -9.35
CA ALA A 102 -10.53 8.48 -9.88
C ALA A 102 -9.87 9.04 -11.14
N ILE A 103 -8.62 8.69 -11.37
CA ILE A 103 -7.90 8.91 -12.62
C ILE A 103 -7.76 7.58 -13.34
N VAL A 104 -8.20 7.56 -14.59
CA VAL A 104 -8.06 6.44 -15.51
C VAL A 104 -7.09 6.84 -16.61
N GLU A 105 -6.03 6.08 -16.78
CA GLU A 105 -5.03 6.28 -17.82
C GLU A 105 -4.66 4.92 -18.43
N GLY A 106 -4.68 4.84 -19.77
CA GLY A 106 -4.52 3.58 -20.50
C GLY A 106 -5.60 2.56 -20.13
N ASP A 107 -6.85 2.99 -20.07
CA ASP A 107 -8.04 2.19 -19.75
C ASP A 107 -8.03 1.53 -18.36
N LYS A 108 -7.17 1.98 -17.47
CA LYS A 108 -7.04 1.42 -16.11
C LYS A 108 -7.11 2.50 -15.05
N VAL A 109 -7.74 2.19 -13.94
CA VAL A 109 -7.72 3.03 -12.74
C VAL A 109 -6.28 3.12 -12.24
N ARG A 110 -5.71 4.33 -12.24
CA ARG A 110 -4.34 4.57 -11.81
C ARG A 110 -4.24 5.26 -10.47
N ARG A 111 -5.23 6.08 -10.13
CA ARG A 111 -5.31 6.76 -8.83
C ARG A 111 -6.75 6.91 -8.40
N ILE A 112 -7.00 6.74 -7.13
CA ILE A 112 -8.24 7.16 -6.45
C ILE A 112 -7.83 8.22 -5.44
N SER A 113 -8.53 9.33 -5.44
CA SER A 113 -8.28 10.47 -4.56
C SER A 113 -9.52 10.78 -3.75
N VAL A 114 -9.32 11.06 -2.48
CA VAL A 114 -10.36 11.41 -1.51
C VAL A 114 -10.03 12.78 -0.97
N GLY A 115 -10.92 13.74 -1.18
CA GLY A 115 -10.73 15.14 -0.78
C GLY A 115 -11.86 15.65 0.11
N GLN A 116 -11.97 16.97 0.21
CA GLN A 116 -13.00 17.62 1.03
C GLN A 116 -14.39 17.07 0.76
N ARG A 117 -15.23 17.01 1.79
CA ARG A 117 -16.60 16.46 1.82
C ARG A 117 -16.68 14.94 1.73
N SER A 118 -15.58 14.23 1.62
CA SER A 118 -15.61 12.77 1.66
C SER A 118 -15.70 12.25 3.09
N GLN A 119 -16.47 11.17 3.27
CA GLN A 119 -16.53 10.39 4.50
C GLN A 119 -15.65 9.14 4.44
N VAL A 120 -15.01 8.92 3.30
CA VAL A 120 -14.11 7.79 3.08
C VAL A 120 -12.85 7.95 3.96
N LYS A 121 -12.44 6.85 4.58
CA LYS A 121 -11.26 6.78 5.46
C LYS A 121 -10.40 5.57 5.11
N LEU A 122 -9.18 5.57 5.59
CA LEU A 122 -8.37 4.38 5.67
C LEU A 122 -8.84 3.47 6.82
N ILE A 123 -8.41 2.22 6.83
CA ILE A 123 -8.78 1.27 7.90
C ILE A 123 -8.28 1.71 9.28
N GLU A 124 -7.22 2.50 9.31
CA GLU A 124 -6.66 3.13 10.52
C GLU A 124 -7.52 4.29 11.04
N GLY A 125 -8.62 4.61 10.36
CA GLY A 125 -9.51 5.72 10.71
C GLY A 125 -9.05 7.08 10.18
N ILE A 126 -7.89 7.16 9.52
CA ILE A 126 -7.37 8.39 8.93
C ILE A 126 -8.23 8.79 7.73
N GLY A 127 -8.74 10.00 7.75
CA GLY A 127 -9.52 10.62 6.68
C GLY A 127 -9.10 12.06 6.43
N VAL A 128 -9.80 12.75 5.54
CA VAL A 128 -9.63 14.20 5.34
C VAL A 128 -9.95 14.95 6.64
N GLY A 129 -9.10 15.93 6.98
CA GLY A 129 -9.18 16.67 8.24
C GLY A 129 -8.40 16.04 9.40
N ALA A 130 -7.87 14.83 9.27
CA ALA A 130 -6.95 14.27 10.26
C ALA A 130 -5.67 15.13 10.34
N THR A 131 -5.11 15.28 11.52
CA THR A 131 -3.86 16.03 11.71
C THR A 131 -2.65 15.27 11.16
N GLU A 132 -1.61 15.99 10.76
CA GLU A 132 -0.33 15.38 10.37
C GLU A 132 0.21 14.44 11.47
N ALA A 133 0.02 14.81 12.74
CA ALA A 133 0.47 13.99 13.86
C ALA A 133 -0.25 12.63 13.92
N GLU A 134 -1.57 12.61 13.68
CA GLU A 134 -2.34 11.37 13.59
C GLU A 134 -1.89 10.51 12.41
N VAL A 135 -1.65 11.11 11.24
CA VAL A 135 -1.11 10.40 10.07
C VAL A 135 0.22 9.73 10.40
N LYS A 136 1.15 10.47 11.01
CA LYS A 136 2.51 9.98 11.31
C LYS A 136 2.57 8.86 12.35
N GLN A 137 1.53 8.66 13.16
CA GLN A 137 1.43 7.53 14.07
C GLN A 137 1.38 6.18 13.32
N TYR A 138 0.77 6.16 12.14
CA TYR A 138 0.63 4.96 11.31
C TYR A 138 1.54 4.98 10.09
N PHE A 139 1.80 6.17 9.54
CA PHE A 139 2.47 6.37 8.26
C PHE A 139 3.62 7.37 8.40
N PRO A 140 4.78 6.95 8.95
CA PRO A 140 5.97 7.82 9.07
C PRO A 140 6.65 7.98 7.69
N PHE A 141 5.92 8.50 6.72
CA PHE A 141 6.38 8.66 5.35
C PHE A 141 7.32 9.86 5.20
N PRO A 142 8.28 9.80 4.23
CA PRO A 142 9.09 10.94 3.87
C PRO A 142 8.23 12.11 3.37
N GLU A 143 8.70 13.31 3.69
CA GLU A 143 8.04 14.58 3.36
C GLU A 143 8.66 15.21 2.11
N THR A 144 7.81 15.82 1.30
CA THR A 144 8.24 16.73 0.22
C THR A 144 7.39 17.99 0.25
N PRO A 145 7.95 19.17 -0.12
CA PRO A 145 7.17 20.41 -0.16
C PRO A 145 5.94 20.30 -1.06
N HIS A 146 4.83 20.89 -0.64
CA HIS A 146 3.64 21.00 -1.48
C HIS A 146 3.89 21.98 -2.63
N LYS A 147 3.41 21.66 -3.84
CA LYS A 147 3.67 22.49 -5.03
C LYS A 147 2.99 23.87 -4.97
N TYR A 148 1.82 23.95 -4.36
CA TYR A 148 0.97 25.13 -4.39
C TYR A 148 0.63 25.70 -3.02
N VAL A 149 0.99 25.02 -1.95
CA VAL A 149 0.67 25.43 -0.57
C VAL A 149 1.97 25.67 0.16
N ASP A 150 2.13 26.87 0.69
CA ASP A 150 3.28 27.23 1.52
C ASP A 150 3.35 26.38 2.78
N ALA A 151 4.51 26.36 3.42
CA ALA A 151 4.70 25.64 4.68
C ALA A 151 3.61 26.05 5.71
N PRO A 152 3.04 25.10 6.45
CA PRO A 152 3.46 23.70 6.62
C PRO A 152 2.98 22.71 5.53
N GLY A 153 2.38 23.20 4.44
CA GLY A 153 1.88 22.36 3.35
C GLY A 153 2.96 21.42 2.79
N LYS A 154 2.63 20.13 2.66
CA LYS A 154 3.55 19.10 2.22
C LYS A 154 2.83 17.88 1.67
N TYR A 155 3.59 17.02 1.01
CA TYR A 155 3.18 15.67 0.69
C TYR A 155 3.90 14.67 1.59
N LEU A 156 3.17 13.64 2.03
CA LEU A 156 3.71 12.45 2.67
C LEU A 156 3.46 11.28 1.73
N THR A 157 4.50 10.72 1.14
CA THR A 157 4.38 9.67 0.12
C THR A 157 5.06 8.39 0.61
N ALA A 158 4.35 7.27 0.47
CA ALA A 158 4.88 5.96 0.86
C ALA A 158 6.24 5.68 0.19
N PRO A 159 7.25 5.21 0.94
CA PRO A 159 8.61 5.02 0.41
C PRO A 159 8.69 3.98 -0.72
N ASN A 160 7.73 3.06 -0.77
CA ASN A 160 7.61 2.04 -1.81
C ASN A 160 6.83 2.50 -3.06
N ALA A 161 6.44 3.77 -3.18
CA ALA A 161 5.61 4.26 -4.30
C ALA A 161 6.25 4.02 -5.68
N GLY A 162 7.58 3.98 -5.76
CA GLY A 162 8.31 3.69 -7.00
C GLY A 162 8.39 2.21 -7.40
N SER A 163 7.81 1.29 -6.61
CA SER A 163 7.89 -0.16 -6.86
C SER A 163 7.04 -0.67 -8.03
N GLY A 164 6.15 0.19 -8.57
CA GLY A 164 5.15 -0.20 -9.57
C GLY A 164 3.84 -0.74 -8.98
N ASN A 165 3.80 -1.01 -7.68
CA ASN A 165 2.59 -1.38 -6.96
C ASN A 165 1.81 -0.14 -6.52
N SER A 166 0.55 -0.35 -6.11
CA SER A 166 -0.26 0.70 -5.50
C SER A 166 0.36 1.17 -4.18
N ALA A 167 0.36 2.48 -3.98
CA ALA A 167 0.92 3.13 -2.81
C ALA A 167 0.02 4.28 -2.33
N LEU A 168 0.30 4.76 -1.12
CA LEU A 168 -0.45 5.80 -0.45
C LEU A 168 0.33 7.12 -0.47
N ARG A 169 -0.40 8.23 -0.66
CA ARG A 169 0.12 9.60 -0.54
C ARG A 169 -0.91 10.48 0.15
N PHE A 170 -0.46 11.30 1.09
CA PHE A 170 -1.27 12.34 1.72
C PHE A 170 -0.82 13.72 1.23
N GLU A 171 -1.77 14.61 1.07
CA GLU A 171 -1.54 16.04 0.99
C GLU A 171 -1.89 16.67 2.34
N ILE A 172 -0.96 17.39 2.92
CA ILE A 172 -1.15 18.18 4.13
C ILE A 172 -1.33 19.64 3.70
N GLY A 173 -2.41 20.24 4.13
CA GLY A 173 -2.74 21.63 3.86
C GLY A 173 -1.96 22.63 4.72
N SER A 174 -2.21 23.92 4.51
CA SER A 174 -1.61 25.02 5.29
C SER A 174 -2.03 25.04 6.76
N ASP A 175 -3.10 24.35 7.10
CA ASP A 175 -3.61 24.18 8.47
C ASP A 175 -3.00 22.96 9.21
N GLY A 176 -2.10 22.23 8.56
CA GLY A 176 -1.47 21.03 9.11
C GLY A 176 -2.38 19.79 9.14
N THR A 177 -3.49 19.82 8.41
CA THR A 177 -4.40 18.68 8.30
C THR A 177 -4.36 18.05 6.93
N VAL A 178 -4.86 16.81 6.83
CA VAL A 178 -5.01 16.09 5.55
C VAL A 178 -6.05 16.82 4.70
N SER A 179 -5.63 17.36 3.57
CA SER A 179 -6.51 17.95 2.56
C SER A 179 -6.97 16.93 1.52
N GLN A 180 -6.09 15.97 1.18
CA GLN A 180 -6.40 14.85 0.27
C GLN A 180 -5.63 13.58 0.64
N ILE A 181 -6.23 12.45 0.29
CA ILE A 181 -5.59 11.12 0.37
C ILE A 181 -5.64 10.52 -1.03
N HIS A 182 -4.53 9.96 -1.50
CA HIS A 182 -4.40 9.31 -2.79
C HIS A 182 -3.91 7.88 -2.63
N VAL A 183 -4.52 6.97 -3.36
CA VAL A 183 -4.05 5.60 -3.55
C VAL A 183 -3.88 5.36 -5.04
N GLY A 184 -2.74 4.80 -5.46
CA GLY A 184 -2.49 4.56 -6.87
C GLY A 184 -1.06 4.18 -7.19
N THR A 185 -0.75 4.16 -8.48
CA THR A 185 0.58 3.81 -9.00
C THR A 185 1.29 5.02 -9.57
N MET A 186 2.61 5.09 -9.42
CA MET A 186 3.41 6.10 -10.12
C MET A 186 3.35 5.88 -11.66
N PRO A 187 3.45 6.94 -12.48
CA PRO A 187 3.64 8.33 -12.10
C PRO A 187 2.36 9.04 -11.64
N VAL A 188 1.16 8.48 -11.92
CA VAL A 188 -0.14 9.13 -11.71
C VAL A 188 -0.41 9.44 -10.22
N LEU A 189 0.09 8.61 -9.31
CA LEU A 189 0.03 8.90 -7.87
C LEU A 189 0.72 10.22 -7.51
N GLY A 190 1.76 10.57 -8.26
CA GLY A 190 2.54 11.80 -8.06
C GLY A 190 1.96 13.05 -8.71
N TYR A 191 0.95 12.93 -9.57
CA TYR A 191 0.35 14.09 -10.23
C TYR A 191 -0.21 15.08 -9.20
N VAL A 192 0.11 16.35 -9.37
CA VAL A 192 -0.32 17.42 -8.47
C VAL A 192 -1.69 17.99 -8.84
N GLU A 193 -2.09 17.81 -10.09
CA GLU A 193 -3.42 18.06 -10.62
C GLU A 193 -3.99 16.75 -11.17
N ALA A 194 -5.26 16.73 -11.56
CA ALA A 194 -5.92 15.46 -11.88
C ALA A 194 -5.18 14.66 -12.96
N CYS A 195 -5.00 15.23 -14.15
CA CYS A 195 -4.32 14.59 -15.29
C CYS A 195 -3.00 15.28 -15.68
N SER A 196 -2.29 15.88 -14.71
CA SER A 196 -1.03 16.60 -14.98
C SER A 196 -0.13 16.70 -13.73
#